data_cf7ad49b8ace4a6cddc6cddcd7dbed24
#
_entry.id   cf7ad49b8ace4a6cddc6cddcd7dbed24
#
_cell.length_a   1.000
_cell.length_b   1.000
_cell.length_c   1.000
_cell.angle_alpha   90.00
_cell.angle_beta   90.00
_cell.angle_gamma   90.00
#
_symmetry.space_group_name_H-M   'P 1'
#
loop_
_entity.id
_entity.type
_entity.pdbx_description
1 polymer ?
#
loop_
_entity_poly.entity_id
_entity_poly.type
_entity_poly.pdbx_seq_one_letter_code
_entity_poly.pdbx_strand_id
1 'polypeptide(L)'
;MFEKNKHVLDAIGDQIFYVGPVGAGSVAKLVHNCSGYIIQCALAETFTMGVKAGVEPLALWEAVRKGAQGRRGTFEGLAEHLLPGKFDPPDFALKLARKDVDLAVAVGREFDVPMKLANLALAEMTEAMNRGWEGRDSRVAMLLQEERAGVQVRSTEEAIKEVLEK
;
A
#
# COMPACT_ATOMS: atom_id res chain seq x y z
N MET A 1 -19.00 -26.39 8.67
CA MET A 1 -18.87 -25.48 9.83
C MET A 1 -19.11 -24.02 9.42
N PHE A 2 -18.55 -23.52 8.31
CA PHE A 2 -18.72 -22.16 7.82
C PHE A 2 -20.22 -21.80 7.63
N GLU A 3 -20.96 -22.54 6.81
CA GLU A 3 -22.37 -22.29 6.53
C GLU A 3 -23.24 -22.26 7.81
N LYS A 4 -22.94 -23.15 8.76
CA LYS A 4 -23.68 -23.23 10.04
C LYS A 4 -23.53 -21.97 10.89
N ASN A 5 -22.41 -21.25 10.76
CA ASN A 5 -22.08 -20.07 11.59
C ASN A 5 -22.10 -18.77 10.76
N LYS A 6 -22.52 -18.83 9.49
CA LYS A 6 -22.51 -17.66 8.61
C LYS A 6 -23.29 -16.48 9.19
N HIS A 7 -24.45 -16.74 9.82
CA HIS A 7 -25.26 -15.69 10.46
C HIS A 7 -24.54 -14.92 11.58
N VAL A 8 -23.59 -15.56 12.28
CA VAL A 8 -22.77 -14.88 13.29
C VAL A 8 -21.70 -14.03 12.61
N LEU A 9 -21.12 -14.54 11.52
CA LEU A 9 -20.10 -13.82 10.75
C LEU A 9 -20.71 -12.61 10.04
N ASP A 10 -21.90 -12.72 9.49
CA ASP A 10 -22.64 -11.63 8.83
C ASP A 10 -22.96 -10.46 9.80
N ALA A 11 -22.95 -10.71 11.12
CA ALA A 11 -23.08 -9.67 12.15
C ALA A 11 -21.77 -8.88 12.39
N ILE A 12 -20.63 -9.38 11.89
CA ILE A 12 -19.28 -8.81 12.10
C ILE A 12 -18.76 -8.11 10.86
N GLY A 13 -19.20 -8.55 9.66
CA GLY A 13 -18.73 -7.99 8.38
C GLY A 13 -19.78 -8.14 7.29
N ASP A 14 -19.72 -7.23 6.32
CA ASP A 14 -20.62 -7.16 5.17
C ASP A 14 -20.16 -8.02 3.98
N GLN A 15 -18.89 -8.45 3.99
CA GLN A 15 -18.27 -9.24 2.92
C GLN A 15 -17.63 -10.51 3.49
N ILE A 16 -18.41 -11.56 3.64
CA ILE A 16 -17.95 -12.82 4.21
C ILE A 16 -17.76 -13.88 3.12
N PHE A 17 -16.53 -14.35 2.96
CA PHE A 17 -16.16 -15.35 1.97
C PHE A 17 -15.57 -16.61 2.60
N TYR A 18 -16.00 -17.77 2.13
CA TYR A 18 -15.31 -19.03 2.40
C TYR A 18 -14.20 -19.24 1.38
N VAL A 19 -12.96 -19.17 1.81
CA VAL A 19 -11.77 -19.27 0.93
C VAL A 19 -11.06 -20.63 1.00
N GLY A 20 -11.60 -21.59 1.78
CA GLY A 20 -11.02 -22.93 1.86
C GLY A 20 -10.86 -23.48 3.29
N PRO A 21 -10.07 -24.54 3.48
CA PRO A 21 -9.86 -25.18 4.78
C PRO A 21 -9.13 -24.25 5.76
N VAL A 22 -8.93 -24.73 6.99
CA VAL A 22 -8.22 -23.99 8.05
C VAL A 22 -6.86 -23.51 7.53
N GLY A 23 -6.58 -22.22 7.73
CA GLY A 23 -5.39 -21.55 7.21
C GLY A 23 -5.60 -20.78 5.90
N ALA A 24 -6.54 -21.16 5.03
CA ALA A 24 -6.76 -20.51 3.73
C ALA A 24 -7.11 -19.03 3.87
N GLY A 25 -7.89 -18.64 4.89
CA GLY A 25 -8.21 -17.23 5.18
C GLY A 25 -6.96 -16.40 5.53
N SER A 26 -6.03 -16.97 6.29
CA SER A 26 -4.75 -16.32 6.60
C SER A 26 -3.90 -16.12 5.35
N VAL A 27 -3.84 -17.12 4.48
CA VAL A 27 -3.13 -17.01 3.19
C VAL A 27 -3.77 -15.94 2.30
N ALA A 28 -5.10 -15.93 2.17
CA ALA A 28 -5.79 -14.90 1.40
C ALA A 28 -5.50 -13.48 1.92
N LYS A 29 -5.51 -13.29 3.24
CA LYS A 29 -5.13 -12.01 3.89
C LYS A 29 -3.69 -11.62 3.57
N LEU A 30 -2.74 -12.55 3.62
CA LEU A 30 -1.34 -12.28 3.27
C LEU A 30 -1.19 -11.88 1.80
N VAL A 31 -1.87 -12.57 0.89
CA VAL A 31 -1.90 -12.22 -0.54
C VAL A 31 -2.42 -10.80 -0.75
N HIS A 32 -3.58 -10.46 -0.15
CA HIS A 32 -4.17 -9.13 -0.22
C HIS A 32 -3.20 -8.04 0.25
N ASN A 33 -2.66 -8.18 1.46
CA ASN A 33 -1.78 -7.17 2.04
C ASN A 33 -0.45 -7.05 1.27
N CYS A 34 0.17 -8.19 0.93
CA CYS A 34 1.43 -8.20 0.19
C CYS A 34 1.28 -7.53 -1.19
N SER A 35 0.20 -7.81 -1.91
CA SER A 35 -0.09 -7.18 -3.20
C SER A 35 -0.19 -5.66 -3.07
N GLY A 36 -0.90 -5.16 -2.05
CA GLY A 36 -1.02 -3.73 -1.78
C GLY A 36 0.34 -3.05 -1.56
N TYR A 37 1.22 -3.65 -0.78
CA TYR A 37 2.54 -3.09 -0.51
C TYR A 37 3.49 -3.15 -1.71
N ILE A 38 3.40 -4.19 -2.53
CA ILE A 38 4.14 -4.25 -3.80
C ILE A 38 3.69 -3.12 -4.73
N ILE A 39 2.37 -2.88 -4.82
CA ILE A 39 1.81 -1.77 -5.58
C ILE A 39 2.31 -0.42 -5.06
N GLN A 40 2.36 -0.21 -3.74
CA GLN A 40 2.91 1.01 -3.16
C GLN A 40 4.36 1.26 -3.58
N CYS A 41 5.21 0.23 -3.56
CA CYS A 41 6.59 0.36 -4.03
C CYS A 41 6.64 0.75 -5.52
N ALA A 42 5.81 0.12 -6.35
CA ALA A 42 5.73 0.45 -7.77
C ALA A 42 5.23 1.89 -8.01
N LEU A 43 4.25 2.34 -7.24
CA LEU A 43 3.76 3.72 -7.30
C LEU A 43 4.82 4.73 -6.86
N ALA A 44 5.57 4.44 -5.79
CA ALA A 44 6.67 5.29 -5.35
C ALA A 44 7.68 5.52 -6.47
N GLU A 45 8.13 4.45 -7.12
CA GLU A 45 9.08 4.53 -8.23
C GLU A 45 8.52 5.34 -9.41
N THR A 46 7.31 5.00 -9.86
CA THR A 46 6.74 5.58 -11.08
C THR A 46 6.34 7.04 -10.91
N PHE A 47 5.74 7.40 -9.78
CA PHE A 47 5.37 8.79 -9.50
C PHE A 47 6.59 9.67 -9.30
N THR A 48 7.59 9.19 -8.56
CA THR A 48 8.85 9.92 -8.39
C THR A 48 9.55 10.14 -9.72
N MET A 49 9.57 9.12 -10.59
CA MET A 49 10.09 9.26 -11.95
C MET A 49 9.35 10.34 -12.75
N GLY A 50 8.00 10.34 -12.72
CA GLY A 50 7.19 11.32 -13.43
C GLY A 50 7.45 12.75 -12.94
N VAL A 51 7.53 12.96 -11.63
CA VAL A 51 7.87 14.27 -11.03
C VAL A 51 9.29 14.68 -11.39
N LYS A 52 10.24 13.75 -11.35
CA LYS A 52 11.63 13.99 -11.76
C LYS A 52 11.75 14.37 -13.25
N ALA A 53 10.88 13.83 -14.09
CA ALA A 53 10.75 14.19 -15.50
C ALA A 53 10.07 15.56 -15.75
N GLY A 54 9.71 16.28 -14.70
CA GLY A 54 9.16 17.64 -14.77
C GLY A 54 7.63 17.73 -14.79
N VAL A 55 6.91 16.60 -14.58
CA VAL A 55 5.45 16.65 -14.47
C VAL A 55 5.06 17.11 -13.06
N GLU A 56 4.12 18.07 -13.00
CA GLU A 56 3.61 18.55 -11.71
C GLU A 56 2.91 17.41 -10.94
N PRO A 57 3.14 17.21 -9.63
CA PRO A 57 2.65 16.04 -8.87
C PRO A 57 1.15 15.84 -8.93
N LEU A 58 0.35 16.89 -8.80
CA LEU A 58 -1.10 16.81 -8.81
C LEU A 58 -1.65 16.46 -10.20
N ALA A 59 -1.11 17.08 -11.24
CA ALA A 59 -1.47 16.78 -12.63
C ALA A 59 -1.15 15.33 -13.01
N LEU A 60 0.02 14.82 -12.58
CA LEU A 60 0.41 13.44 -12.76
C LEU A 60 -0.58 12.50 -12.06
N TRP A 61 -0.89 12.76 -10.80
CA TRP A 61 -1.84 11.96 -10.03
C TRP A 61 -3.24 11.98 -10.66
N GLU A 62 -3.77 13.16 -11.03
CA GLU A 62 -5.08 13.25 -11.68
C GLU A 62 -5.15 12.45 -12.98
N ALA A 63 -4.14 12.58 -13.85
CA ALA A 63 -4.08 11.86 -15.11
C ALA A 63 -4.05 10.33 -14.90
N VAL A 64 -3.19 9.85 -13.99
CA VAL A 64 -3.05 8.41 -13.71
C VAL A 64 -4.29 7.87 -13.00
N ARG A 65 -4.86 8.61 -12.03
CA ARG A 65 -6.09 8.22 -11.31
C ARG A 65 -7.28 8.05 -12.25
N LYS A 66 -7.45 8.94 -13.23
CA LYS A 66 -8.52 8.86 -14.23
C LYS A 66 -8.27 7.83 -15.32
N GLY A 67 -7.07 7.31 -15.44
CA GLY A 67 -6.71 6.23 -16.35
C GLY A 67 -7.30 4.87 -15.92
N ALA A 68 -7.12 3.84 -16.78
CA ALA A 68 -7.70 2.51 -16.54
C ALA A 68 -7.25 1.87 -15.21
N GLN A 69 -6.01 2.04 -14.82
CA GLN A 69 -5.48 1.51 -13.55
C GLN A 69 -5.97 2.32 -12.35
N GLY A 70 -6.00 3.66 -12.46
CA GLY A 70 -6.41 4.54 -11.38
C GLY A 70 -7.87 4.36 -10.98
N ARG A 71 -8.76 4.11 -11.95
CA ARG A 71 -10.19 3.86 -11.68
C ARG A 71 -10.48 2.60 -10.86
N ARG A 72 -9.47 1.85 -10.48
CA ARG A 72 -9.58 0.68 -9.60
C ARG A 72 -9.38 0.99 -8.12
N GLY A 73 -9.32 2.26 -7.72
CA GLY A 73 -9.16 2.68 -6.32
C GLY A 73 -7.74 2.57 -5.75
N THR A 74 -6.77 2.10 -6.54
CA THR A 74 -5.38 1.87 -6.08
C THR A 74 -4.66 3.16 -5.69
N PHE A 75 -5.09 4.30 -6.24
CA PHE A 75 -4.41 5.58 -6.10
C PHE A 75 -4.99 6.51 -5.03
N GLU A 76 -6.16 6.22 -4.48
CA GLU A 76 -6.81 7.05 -3.45
C GLU A 76 -5.93 7.20 -2.21
N GLY A 77 -5.27 6.14 -1.77
CA GLY A 77 -4.36 6.17 -0.63
C GLY A 77 -3.14 7.12 -0.79
N LEU A 78 -2.82 7.53 -2.03
CA LEU A 78 -1.81 8.58 -2.24
C LEU A 78 -2.34 9.96 -1.81
N ALA A 79 -3.62 10.23 -2.03
CA ALA A 79 -4.27 11.49 -1.64
C ALA A 79 -4.41 11.62 -0.11
N GLU A 80 -4.50 10.48 0.59
CA GLU A 80 -4.67 10.46 2.04
C GLU A 80 -3.34 10.71 2.79
N HIS A 81 -2.22 10.22 2.28
CA HIS A 81 -0.95 10.20 3.01
C HIS A 81 0.21 10.84 2.25
N LEU A 82 0.52 10.37 1.03
CA LEU A 82 1.72 10.80 0.33
C LEU A 82 1.63 12.25 -0.15
N LEU A 83 0.56 12.59 -0.88
CA LEU A 83 0.39 13.94 -1.42
C LEU A 83 0.32 15.03 -0.33
N PRO A 84 -0.42 14.87 0.79
CA PRO A 84 -0.40 15.84 1.86
C PRO A 84 0.83 15.73 2.79
N GLY A 85 1.62 14.66 2.66
CA GLY A 85 2.78 14.40 3.54
C GLY A 85 2.39 14.02 4.96
N LYS A 86 1.19 13.47 5.17
CA LYS A 86 0.63 13.12 6.48
C LYS A 86 0.69 11.61 6.71
N PHE A 87 1.51 11.20 7.67
CA PHE A 87 1.71 9.79 8.01
C PHE A 87 1.38 9.47 9.47
N ASP A 88 0.85 10.46 10.20
CA ASP A 88 0.46 10.35 11.60
C ASP A 88 -0.91 11.02 11.85
N PRO A 89 -1.86 10.37 12.54
CA PRO A 89 -1.80 8.98 13.01
C PRO A 89 -1.84 7.99 11.84
N PRO A 90 -1.31 6.76 12.00
CA PRO A 90 -1.34 5.76 10.93
C PRO A 90 -2.71 5.12 10.77
N ASP A 91 -3.15 4.88 9.53
CA ASP A 91 -4.24 3.93 9.24
C ASP A 91 -3.75 2.50 9.47
N PHE A 92 -2.51 2.23 9.05
CA PHE A 92 -1.85 0.96 9.28
C PHE A 92 -0.34 1.15 9.49
N ALA A 93 0.12 0.92 10.73
CA ALA A 93 1.49 1.19 11.11
C ALA A 93 2.52 0.37 10.32
N LEU A 94 3.64 1.01 9.94
CA LEU A 94 4.72 0.42 9.14
C LEU A 94 5.22 -0.91 9.70
N LYS A 95 5.41 -1.01 11.03
CA LYS A 95 5.85 -2.26 11.68
C LYS A 95 4.91 -3.44 11.42
N LEU A 96 3.59 -3.19 11.34
CA LEU A 96 2.59 -4.22 11.09
C LEU A 96 2.58 -4.61 9.61
N ALA A 97 2.67 -3.62 8.72
CA ALA A 97 2.78 -3.84 7.29
C ALA A 97 4.02 -4.67 6.94
N ARG A 98 5.19 -4.29 7.47
CA ARG A 98 6.44 -5.03 7.28
C ARG A 98 6.34 -6.48 7.75
N LYS A 99 5.75 -6.70 8.94
CA LYS A 99 5.52 -8.06 9.45
C LYS A 99 4.69 -8.90 8.46
N ASP A 100 3.63 -8.33 7.87
CA ASP A 100 2.78 -9.05 6.93
C ASP A 100 3.53 -9.41 5.64
N VAL A 101 4.36 -8.51 5.12
CA VAL A 101 5.21 -8.79 3.95
C VAL A 101 6.26 -9.87 4.27
N ASP A 102 6.88 -9.81 5.44
CA ASP A 102 7.86 -10.80 5.91
C ASP A 102 7.24 -12.21 5.98
N LEU A 103 6.02 -12.33 6.53
CA LEU A 103 5.28 -13.58 6.54
C LEU A 103 4.95 -14.09 5.12
N ALA A 104 4.56 -13.19 4.20
CA ALA A 104 4.30 -13.57 2.82
C ALA A 104 5.55 -14.07 2.11
N VAL A 105 6.70 -13.44 2.34
CA VAL A 105 8.00 -13.89 1.81
C VAL A 105 8.36 -15.27 2.39
N ALA A 106 8.11 -15.50 3.68
CA ALA A 106 8.35 -16.80 4.30
C ALA A 106 7.47 -17.90 3.68
N VAL A 107 6.18 -17.64 3.47
CA VAL A 107 5.27 -18.56 2.77
C VAL A 107 5.75 -18.83 1.34
N GLY A 108 6.15 -17.76 0.61
CA GLY A 108 6.71 -17.95 -0.74
C GLY A 108 7.91 -18.88 -0.76
N ARG A 109 8.80 -18.76 0.22
CA ARG A 109 9.98 -19.64 0.36
C ARG A 109 9.58 -21.09 0.67
N GLU A 110 8.58 -21.30 1.53
CA GLU A 110 8.06 -22.62 1.87
C GLU A 110 7.50 -23.37 0.64
N PHE A 111 6.89 -22.63 -0.29
CA PHE A 111 6.28 -23.16 -1.50
C PHE A 111 7.12 -22.97 -2.77
N ASP A 112 8.40 -22.67 -2.66
CA ASP A 112 9.32 -22.44 -3.78
C ASP A 112 8.83 -21.38 -4.79
N VAL A 113 8.09 -20.37 -4.32
CA VAL A 113 7.62 -19.25 -5.14
C VAL A 113 8.62 -18.08 -5.06
N PRO A 114 9.25 -17.67 -6.18
CA PRO A 114 10.16 -16.51 -6.16
C PRO A 114 9.40 -15.21 -5.84
N MET A 115 9.70 -14.59 -4.71
CA MET A 115 9.05 -13.37 -4.22
C MET A 115 9.97 -12.14 -4.41
N LYS A 116 10.29 -11.77 -5.66
CA LYS A 116 11.28 -10.71 -5.96
C LYS A 116 10.82 -9.33 -5.47
N LEU A 117 9.65 -8.87 -5.92
CA LEU A 117 9.11 -7.56 -5.53
C LEU A 117 8.75 -7.51 -4.04
N ALA A 118 8.23 -8.58 -3.47
CA ALA A 118 7.94 -8.64 -2.05
C ALA A 118 9.22 -8.53 -1.20
N ASN A 119 10.32 -9.16 -1.61
CA ASN A 119 11.62 -9.01 -0.94
C ASN A 119 12.15 -7.57 -1.05
N LEU A 120 11.96 -6.93 -2.20
CA LEU A 120 12.32 -5.53 -2.37
C LEU A 120 11.47 -4.64 -1.46
N ALA A 121 10.16 -4.84 -1.43
CA ALA A 121 9.25 -4.12 -0.53
C ALA A 121 9.64 -4.32 0.95
N LEU A 122 10.01 -5.54 1.34
CA LEU A 122 10.48 -5.86 2.68
C LEU A 122 11.77 -5.11 3.03
N ALA A 123 12.70 -5.00 2.08
CA ALA A 123 13.94 -4.23 2.26
C ALA A 123 13.64 -2.73 2.45
N GLU A 124 12.77 -2.14 1.61
CA GLU A 124 12.34 -0.75 1.74
C GLU A 124 11.67 -0.47 3.10
N MET A 125 10.73 -1.32 3.50
CA MET A 125 10.08 -1.19 4.80
C MET A 125 11.04 -1.34 5.97
N THR A 126 12.05 -2.20 5.84
CA THR A 126 13.09 -2.39 6.86
C THR A 126 13.97 -1.15 6.97
N GLU A 127 14.37 -0.54 5.85
CA GLU A 127 15.09 0.72 5.86
C GLU A 127 14.27 1.84 6.53
N ALA A 128 13.00 1.95 6.19
CA ALA A 128 12.09 2.93 6.81
C ALA A 128 11.96 2.72 8.34
N MET A 129 11.89 1.46 8.80
CA MET A 129 11.91 1.14 10.23
C MET A 129 13.22 1.58 10.90
N ASN A 130 14.36 1.38 10.24
CA ASN A 130 15.67 1.81 10.75
C ASN A 130 15.81 3.34 10.85
N ARG A 131 14.92 4.11 10.18
CA ARG A 131 14.78 5.56 10.34
C ARG A 131 13.93 5.96 11.54
N GLY A 132 13.40 5.01 12.33
CA GLY A 132 12.51 5.25 13.47
C GLY A 132 11.06 5.51 13.06
N TRP A 133 10.64 5.06 11.87
CA TRP A 133 9.29 5.30 11.33
C TRP A 133 8.30 4.15 11.61
N GLU A 134 8.63 3.22 12.47
CA GLU A 134 7.87 2.00 12.76
C GLU A 134 6.41 2.23 13.20
N GLY A 135 6.17 3.36 13.87
CA GLY A 135 4.84 3.75 14.36
C GLY A 135 4.01 4.57 13.38
N ARG A 136 4.60 5.06 12.28
CA ARG A 136 3.93 5.88 11.27
C ARG A 136 3.17 5.02 10.26
N ASP A 137 2.31 5.64 9.46
CA ASP A 137 1.61 4.93 8.38
C ASP A 137 2.60 4.23 7.43
N SER A 138 2.24 3.04 6.96
CA SER A 138 3.11 2.19 6.15
C SER A 138 3.58 2.87 4.85
N ARG A 139 2.79 3.81 4.32
CA ARG A 139 3.13 4.58 3.12
C ARG A 139 4.30 5.53 3.34
N VAL A 140 4.73 5.78 4.60
CA VAL A 140 5.93 6.57 4.92
C VAL A 140 7.18 5.99 4.27
N ALA A 141 7.24 4.68 3.99
CA ALA A 141 8.36 4.08 3.28
C ALA A 141 8.57 4.65 1.87
N MET A 142 7.54 5.25 1.26
CA MET A 142 7.64 5.91 -0.04
C MET A 142 8.56 7.14 -0.01
N LEU A 143 8.77 7.76 1.17
CA LEU A 143 9.71 8.87 1.35
C LEU A 143 11.15 8.50 1.02
N LEU A 144 11.53 7.23 1.19
CA LEU A 144 12.88 6.77 0.83
C LEU A 144 13.16 6.98 -0.65
N GLN A 145 12.17 6.75 -1.51
CA GLN A 145 12.32 6.98 -2.93
C GLN A 145 12.38 8.46 -3.28
N GLU A 146 11.62 9.30 -2.59
CA GLU A 146 11.71 10.76 -2.73
C GLU A 146 13.10 11.27 -2.34
N GLU A 147 13.64 10.81 -1.20
CA GLU A 147 14.98 11.16 -0.76
C GLU A 147 16.04 10.77 -1.79
N ARG A 148 16.00 9.54 -2.31
CA ARG A 148 16.94 9.04 -3.34
C ARG A 148 16.88 9.83 -4.63
N ALA A 149 15.68 10.28 -5.03
CA ALA A 149 15.48 11.03 -6.26
C ALA A 149 15.65 12.55 -6.07
N GLY A 150 15.72 13.05 -4.84
CA GLY A 150 15.83 14.46 -4.52
C GLY A 150 14.59 15.27 -4.93
N VAL A 151 13.39 14.67 -4.80
CA VAL A 151 12.11 15.32 -5.09
C VAL A 151 11.10 15.03 -3.99
N GLN A 152 10.02 15.81 -3.96
CA GLN A 152 8.87 15.58 -3.09
C GLN A 152 7.61 15.45 -3.94
N VAL A 153 6.85 14.38 -3.74
CA VAL A 153 5.53 14.15 -4.37
C VAL A 153 4.48 14.72 -3.41
N ARG A 154 4.28 16.04 -3.48
CA ARG A 154 3.40 16.79 -2.56
C ARG A 154 2.40 17.65 -3.29
N SER A 155 1.24 17.86 -2.63
CA SER A 155 0.25 18.85 -3.01
C SER A 155 -0.47 19.38 -1.76
N THR A 156 -1.17 20.52 -1.89
CA THR A 156 -2.00 21.04 -0.80
C THR A 156 -3.31 20.25 -0.67
N GLU A 157 -3.87 20.23 0.53
CA GLU A 157 -5.15 19.55 0.76
C GLU A 157 -6.30 20.14 -0.07
N GLU A 158 -6.29 21.47 -0.24
CA GLU A 158 -7.29 22.17 -1.05
C GLU A 158 -7.23 21.70 -2.51
N ALA A 159 -6.04 21.64 -3.10
CA ALA A 159 -5.85 21.18 -4.47
C ALA A 159 -6.22 19.69 -4.65
N ILE A 160 -5.90 18.84 -3.66
CA ILE A 160 -6.30 17.42 -3.66
C ILE A 160 -7.83 17.30 -3.64
N LYS A 161 -8.49 18.07 -2.76
CA LYS A 161 -9.95 18.09 -2.63
C LYS A 161 -10.64 18.51 -3.94
N GLU A 162 -10.15 19.55 -4.57
CA GLU A 162 -10.68 20.02 -5.87
C GLU A 162 -10.60 18.92 -6.96
N VAL A 163 -9.58 18.06 -6.91
CA VAL A 163 -9.45 16.94 -7.86
C VAL A 163 -10.40 15.80 -7.54
N LEU A 164 -10.64 15.52 -6.24
CA LEU A 164 -11.55 14.46 -5.82
C LEU A 164 -13.02 14.77 -6.06
N GLU A 165 -13.40 16.06 -6.03
CA GLU A 165 -14.79 16.53 -6.23
C GLU A 165 -15.20 16.63 -7.72
N LYS A 166 -14.25 16.51 -8.65
CA LYS A 166 -14.46 16.48 -10.11
C LYS A 166 -14.81 15.07 -10.64
#